data_db75797c489e88a45fc3abb4d20bcc43
#
_entry.id   db75797c489e88a45fc3abb4d20bcc43
#
_cell.length_a   1.000
_cell.length_b   1.000
_cell.length_c   1.000
_cell.angle_alpha   90.00
_cell.angle_beta   90.00
_cell.angle_gamma   90.00
#
_symmetry.space_group_name_H-M   'P 1'
#
loop_
_entity.id
_entity.type
_entity.pdbx_description
1 polymer ?
#
loop_
_entity_poly.entity_id
_entity_poly.type
_entity_poly.pdbx_seq_one_letter_code
_entity_poly.pdbx_strand_id
1 'polypeptide(L)'
;MNAMDAIDATTTYRAWAEVDTDAMKHNLQVVRRVMPEHSRMPIVKAEAYGHGIEGVVKALDNEDITFFGVATPSEAARVQAAGCKVRPFILGPCFPTEREAIVQHSWRAALSSVEEAEHFNSLGRLYNKKVNLHINVDTGMGRAGVLPHEIPGLGEKLSQYEYLNIEGVYSHLSAASQDITFTHRQIRTYEAAVQDLQQHLELPYRHLCSSAAVFNYKAPSTNMVRLGRILYGFSPMPSPYNKELRNTLTLYSRVTLLRTLPGNHGVSYDHTYITNGATKVATIGIGFGDGYLHYLSNTGSRVYLNGHYCPVLGRITMDQIMVDVTHVDNVQPGDVAEILGPNVPWEELTARAKTIPSNIICSISARVPRVYKPKPGL
;
A
#
# COMPACT_ATOMS: atom_id res chain seq x y z
N MET A 1 32.30 14.39 10.86
CA MET A 1 31.34 13.43 11.45
C MET A 1 30.89 14.03 12.76
N ASN A 2 29.69 14.60 12.78
CA ASN A 2 29.13 15.25 13.94
C ASN A 2 28.68 14.19 14.96
N ALA A 3 28.89 14.45 16.26
CA ALA A 3 28.50 13.57 17.35
C ALA A 3 26.96 13.27 17.43
N MET A 4 26.14 13.85 16.55
CA MET A 4 24.72 13.55 16.40
C MET A 4 24.42 12.30 15.58
N ASP A 5 25.40 11.75 14.82
CA ASP A 5 25.20 10.57 13.96
C ASP A 5 25.24 9.23 14.71
N ALA A 6 25.51 9.24 16.00
CA ALA A 6 25.64 8.05 16.83
C ALA A 6 24.45 7.80 17.79
N ILE A 7 23.48 8.72 17.86
CA ILE A 7 22.23 8.49 18.61
C ILE A 7 21.31 7.69 17.70
N ASP A 8 20.92 6.48 18.13
CA ASP A 8 19.87 5.72 17.42
C ASP A 8 18.68 6.67 17.21
N ALA A 9 18.38 7.00 15.93
CA ALA A 9 17.37 7.99 15.60
C ALA A 9 16.02 7.69 16.25
N THR A 10 15.77 6.41 16.59
CA THR A 10 14.54 6.00 17.30
C THR A 10 14.49 6.53 18.73
N THR A 11 15.59 6.86 19.37
CA THR A 11 15.61 7.34 20.78
C THR A 11 14.94 8.70 20.95
N THR A 12 14.86 9.50 19.88
CA THR A 12 14.27 10.86 19.89
C THR A 12 12.82 10.89 19.40
N TYR A 13 12.33 9.81 18.78
CA TYR A 13 10.99 9.80 18.22
C TYR A 13 9.93 9.50 19.29
N ARG A 14 8.85 10.28 19.25
CA ARG A 14 7.66 10.07 20.06
C ARG A 14 6.85 8.86 19.58
N ALA A 15 6.69 8.75 18.24
CA ALA A 15 6.15 7.59 17.55
C ALA A 15 6.97 7.37 16.27
N TRP A 16 7.10 6.12 15.83
CA TRP A 16 7.78 5.77 14.58
C TRP A 16 7.26 4.44 14.03
N ALA A 17 7.39 4.27 12.72
CA ALA A 17 7.12 3.01 12.03
C ALA A 17 8.44 2.36 11.62
N GLU A 18 8.72 1.18 12.13
CA GLU A 18 9.81 0.34 11.62
C GLU A 18 9.35 -0.43 10.38
N VAL A 19 10.11 -0.28 9.30
CA VAL A 19 9.84 -0.92 8.01
C VAL A 19 10.89 -2.00 7.76
N ASP A 20 10.44 -3.25 7.74
CA ASP A 20 11.29 -4.42 7.47
C ASP A 20 11.40 -4.64 5.94
N THR A 21 12.51 -4.18 5.37
CA THR A 21 12.76 -4.30 3.91
C THR A 21 13.10 -5.73 3.50
N ASP A 22 13.68 -6.53 4.39
CA ASP A 22 13.99 -7.94 4.10
C ASP A 22 12.72 -8.79 4.07
N ALA A 23 11.73 -8.46 4.93
CA ALA A 23 10.41 -9.06 4.83
C ALA A 23 9.72 -8.74 3.50
N MET A 24 9.86 -7.51 2.97
CA MET A 24 9.35 -7.16 1.64
C MET A 24 10.02 -7.99 0.53
N LYS A 25 11.33 -8.10 0.55
CA LYS A 25 12.09 -8.92 -0.40
C LYS A 25 11.69 -10.40 -0.29
N HIS A 26 11.53 -10.90 0.92
CA HIS A 26 11.04 -12.25 1.14
C HIS A 26 9.64 -12.46 0.54
N ASN A 27 8.71 -11.54 0.76
CA ASN A 27 7.36 -11.61 0.19
C ASN A 27 7.40 -11.59 -1.36
N LEU A 28 8.29 -10.82 -1.94
CA LEU A 28 8.55 -10.82 -3.37
C LEU A 28 9.07 -12.18 -3.86
N GLN A 29 9.97 -12.83 -3.11
CA GLN A 29 10.48 -14.17 -3.43
C GLN A 29 9.38 -15.26 -3.36
N VAL A 30 8.45 -15.17 -2.39
CA VAL A 30 7.29 -16.07 -2.34
C VAL A 30 6.49 -15.98 -3.64
N VAL A 31 6.21 -14.75 -4.12
CA VAL A 31 5.50 -14.55 -5.39
C VAL A 31 6.32 -15.07 -6.57
N ARG A 32 7.63 -14.81 -6.61
CA ARG A 32 8.53 -15.29 -7.66
C ARG A 32 8.48 -16.81 -7.80
N ARG A 33 8.45 -17.53 -6.69
CA ARG A 33 8.37 -19.00 -6.68
C ARG A 33 7.03 -19.52 -7.21
N VAL A 34 5.93 -18.81 -6.91
CA VAL A 34 4.57 -19.21 -7.34
C VAL A 34 4.29 -18.82 -8.80
N MET A 35 4.85 -17.71 -9.25
CA MET A 35 4.67 -17.16 -10.59
C MET A 35 6.02 -16.82 -11.24
N PRO A 36 6.87 -17.84 -11.53
CA PRO A 36 8.25 -17.63 -11.98
C PRO A 36 8.33 -16.88 -13.32
N GLU A 37 7.39 -17.14 -14.23
CA GLU A 37 7.38 -16.59 -15.59
C GLU A 37 6.79 -15.16 -15.66
N HIS A 38 6.28 -14.64 -14.54
CA HIS A 38 5.62 -13.33 -14.55
C HIS A 38 6.58 -12.23 -14.11
N SER A 39 6.63 -11.15 -14.87
CA SER A 39 7.20 -9.87 -14.43
C SER A 39 6.47 -9.32 -13.21
N ARG A 40 7.12 -8.52 -12.40
CA ARG A 40 6.60 -8.01 -11.13
C ARG A 40 6.54 -6.50 -11.13
N MET A 41 5.38 -6.00 -10.67
CA MET A 41 5.14 -4.59 -10.46
C MET A 41 4.73 -4.35 -9.01
N PRO A 42 5.67 -4.05 -8.09
CA PRO A 42 5.35 -3.53 -6.77
C PRO A 42 4.49 -2.28 -6.83
N ILE A 43 3.42 -2.23 -6.06
CA ILE A 43 2.52 -1.07 -5.99
C ILE A 43 2.91 -0.22 -4.79
N VAL A 44 3.43 0.97 -5.06
CA VAL A 44 4.00 1.89 -4.06
C VAL A 44 3.21 3.18 -3.87
N LYS A 45 1.97 3.23 -4.38
CA LYS A 45 1.05 4.35 -4.17
C LYS A 45 0.66 4.52 -2.70
N ALA A 46 0.11 5.68 -2.35
CA ALA A 46 -0.33 6.03 -1.00
C ALA A 46 0.79 5.80 0.04
N GLU A 47 1.94 6.47 -0.17
CA GLU A 47 3.12 6.31 0.68
C GLU A 47 3.62 4.85 0.75
N ALA A 48 3.59 4.12 -0.39
CA ALA A 48 3.89 2.69 -0.41
C ALA A 48 3.06 1.94 0.65
N TYR A 49 1.74 2.16 0.65
CA TYR A 49 0.84 1.65 1.69
C TYR A 49 1.30 2.04 3.11
N GLY A 50 1.67 3.30 3.30
CA GLY A 50 2.10 3.83 4.60
C GLY A 50 3.56 3.55 4.98
N HIS A 51 4.31 2.82 4.15
CA HIS A 51 5.72 2.45 4.42
C HIS A 51 6.74 3.51 3.98
N GLY A 52 6.32 4.54 3.21
CA GLY A 52 7.18 5.57 2.64
C GLY A 52 7.73 5.19 1.26
N ILE A 53 7.42 5.99 0.25
CA ILE A 53 7.77 5.68 -1.17
C ILE A 53 9.27 5.54 -1.34
N GLU A 54 10.04 6.53 -0.92
CA GLU A 54 11.47 6.62 -1.20
C GLU A 54 12.27 5.44 -0.62
N GLY A 55 11.96 5.04 0.61
CA GLY A 55 12.66 3.93 1.25
C GLY A 55 12.31 2.58 0.63
N VAL A 56 11.03 2.37 0.32
CA VAL A 56 10.56 1.13 -0.31
C VAL A 56 11.15 0.96 -1.72
N VAL A 57 11.11 2.01 -2.55
CA VAL A 57 11.65 1.90 -3.92
C VAL A 57 13.15 1.69 -3.92
N LYS A 58 13.91 2.35 -3.04
CA LYS A 58 15.36 2.10 -2.86
C LYS A 58 15.66 0.68 -2.41
N ALA A 59 14.87 0.15 -1.48
CA ALA A 59 15.05 -1.21 -0.97
C ALA A 59 14.81 -2.27 -2.06
N LEU A 60 13.93 -1.99 -3.03
CA LEU A 60 13.52 -2.93 -4.07
C LEU A 60 14.19 -2.69 -5.43
N ASP A 61 14.94 -1.60 -5.63
CA ASP A 61 15.48 -1.21 -6.95
C ASP A 61 16.42 -2.25 -7.60
N ASN A 62 17.07 -3.06 -6.78
CA ASN A 62 17.96 -4.13 -7.25
C ASN A 62 17.26 -5.51 -7.33
N GLU A 63 15.98 -5.58 -6.99
CA GLU A 63 15.20 -6.80 -7.15
C GLU A 63 14.73 -6.92 -8.62
N ASP A 64 14.41 -8.15 -9.02
CA ASP A 64 13.88 -8.41 -10.37
C ASP A 64 12.42 -7.96 -10.49
N ILE A 65 12.25 -6.65 -10.71
CA ILE A 65 10.97 -5.97 -10.90
C ILE A 65 11.02 -5.11 -12.17
N THR A 66 9.86 -4.91 -12.80
CA THR A 66 9.79 -4.21 -14.10
C THR A 66 9.37 -2.75 -13.94
N PHE A 67 8.37 -2.50 -13.11
CA PHE A 67 7.85 -1.15 -12.83
C PHE A 67 7.50 -0.98 -11.36
N PHE A 68 7.46 0.27 -10.89
CA PHE A 68 6.78 0.65 -9.67
C PHE A 68 5.39 1.22 -10.01
N GLY A 69 4.32 0.60 -9.52
CA GLY A 69 2.95 1.08 -9.73
C GLY A 69 2.58 2.18 -8.76
N VAL A 70 2.20 3.33 -9.29
CA VAL A 70 1.77 4.53 -8.55
C VAL A 70 0.37 4.98 -8.98
N ALA A 71 -0.26 5.88 -8.23
CA ALA A 71 -1.57 6.41 -8.57
C ALA A 71 -1.51 7.75 -9.30
N THR A 72 -0.50 8.58 -9.03
CA THR A 72 -0.44 9.97 -9.48
C THR A 72 0.94 10.34 -10.05
N PRO A 73 1.01 11.37 -10.91
CA PRO A 73 2.28 11.94 -11.36
C PRO A 73 3.18 12.44 -10.22
N SER A 74 2.62 12.95 -9.14
CA SER A 74 3.42 13.39 -7.98
C SER A 74 4.13 12.21 -7.30
N GLU A 75 3.47 11.06 -7.17
CA GLU A 75 4.11 9.83 -6.68
C GLU A 75 5.17 9.32 -7.67
N ALA A 76 4.90 9.41 -9.00
CA ALA A 76 5.88 9.05 -10.02
C ALA A 76 7.14 9.92 -9.94
N ALA A 77 6.98 11.22 -9.71
CA ALA A 77 8.09 12.14 -9.49
C ALA A 77 8.94 11.76 -8.27
N ARG A 78 8.31 11.34 -7.18
CA ARG A 78 9.01 10.88 -5.97
C ARG A 78 9.79 9.57 -6.22
N VAL A 79 9.20 8.61 -6.94
CA VAL A 79 9.92 7.39 -7.36
C VAL A 79 11.14 7.75 -8.19
N GLN A 80 11.00 8.66 -9.16
CA GLN A 80 12.11 9.11 -9.99
C GLN A 80 13.17 9.88 -9.17
N ALA A 81 12.75 10.77 -8.29
CA ALA A 81 13.65 11.55 -7.43
C ALA A 81 14.42 10.68 -6.42
N ALA A 82 13.92 9.50 -6.08
CA ALA A 82 14.66 8.52 -5.27
C ALA A 82 15.90 7.95 -5.96
N GLY A 83 16.07 8.21 -7.27
CA GLY A 83 17.24 7.80 -8.05
C GLY A 83 17.21 6.33 -8.50
N CYS A 84 16.05 5.68 -8.46
CA CYS A 84 15.89 4.28 -8.84
C CYS A 84 15.96 4.07 -10.35
N LYS A 85 16.50 2.91 -10.75
CA LYS A 85 16.59 2.49 -12.17
C LYS A 85 15.22 2.09 -12.72
N VAL A 86 14.41 1.47 -11.87
CA VAL A 86 13.06 1.00 -12.20
C VAL A 86 12.12 2.20 -12.39
N ARG A 87 11.41 2.21 -13.51
CA ARG A 87 10.53 3.33 -13.89
C ARG A 87 9.15 3.24 -13.23
N PRO A 88 8.50 4.38 -12.92
CA PRO A 88 7.12 4.39 -12.44
C PRO A 88 6.13 4.07 -13.57
N PHE A 89 5.00 3.45 -13.19
CA PHE A 89 3.80 3.24 -13.99
C PHE A 89 2.59 3.83 -13.27
N ILE A 90 1.91 4.78 -13.91
CA ILE A 90 0.73 5.46 -13.35
C ILE A 90 -0.52 4.65 -13.70
N LEU A 91 -1.17 4.08 -12.68
CA LEU A 91 -2.20 3.05 -12.79
C LEU A 91 -3.62 3.58 -13.08
N GLY A 92 -3.86 4.86 -12.93
CA GLY A 92 -5.17 5.48 -13.07
C GLY A 92 -5.25 6.45 -14.24
N PRO A 93 -6.47 6.86 -14.63
CA PRO A 93 -6.65 7.91 -15.60
C PRO A 93 -6.08 9.23 -15.08
N CYS A 94 -5.54 10.02 -16.00
CA CYS A 94 -4.92 11.31 -15.72
C CYS A 94 -5.67 12.43 -16.43
N PHE A 95 -5.85 13.56 -15.77
CA PHE A 95 -6.44 14.74 -16.41
C PHE A 95 -5.40 15.48 -17.29
N PRO A 96 -5.83 16.41 -18.18
CA PRO A 96 -4.98 16.93 -19.26
C PRO A 96 -3.61 17.47 -18.83
N THR A 97 -3.53 18.23 -17.76
CA THR A 97 -2.24 18.79 -17.29
C THR A 97 -1.32 17.73 -16.68
N GLU A 98 -1.85 16.66 -16.10
CA GLU A 98 -1.06 15.52 -15.63
C GLU A 98 -0.46 14.73 -16.80
N ARG A 99 -1.18 14.60 -17.94
CA ARG A 99 -0.68 13.92 -19.15
C ARG A 99 0.53 14.62 -19.71
N GLU A 100 0.58 15.93 -19.65
CA GLU A 100 1.75 16.70 -20.09
C GLU A 100 3.00 16.34 -19.29
N ALA A 101 2.91 16.30 -17.96
CA ALA A 101 4.01 15.87 -17.09
C ALA A 101 4.45 14.43 -17.40
N ILE A 102 3.52 13.52 -17.69
CA ILE A 102 3.82 12.12 -18.08
C ILE A 102 4.69 12.09 -19.32
N VAL A 103 4.34 12.87 -20.35
CA VAL A 103 5.10 12.92 -21.61
C VAL A 103 6.47 13.59 -21.41
N GLN A 104 6.53 14.70 -20.68
CA GLN A 104 7.78 15.41 -20.40
C GLN A 104 8.80 14.52 -19.69
N HIS A 105 8.36 13.74 -18.68
CA HIS A 105 9.20 12.85 -17.89
C HIS A 105 9.33 11.44 -18.47
N SER A 106 8.65 11.13 -19.58
CA SER A 106 8.63 9.81 -20.21
C SER A 106 8.20 8.69 -19.26
N TRP A 107 7.24 8.98 -18.38
CA TRP A 107 6.62 7.97 -17.51
C TRP A 107 5.65 7.10 -18.31
N ARG A 108 5.34 5.93 -17.78
CA ARG A 108 4.32 5.04 -18.31
C ARG A 108 2.98 5.34 -17.67
N ALA A 109 1.90 5.21 -18.43
CA ALA A 109 0.57 5.50 -17.91
C ALA A 109 -0.51 4.55 -18.44
N ALA A 110 -1.63 4.52 -17.74
CA ALA A 110 -2.86 3.91 -18.19
C ALA A 110 -3.47 4.69 -19.35
N LEU A 111 -4.14 3.97 -20.26
CA LEU A 111 -5.00 4.51 -21.31
C LEU A 111 -6.40 3.97 -21.12
N SER A 112 -7.40 4.84 -20.98
CA SER A 112 -8.78 4.46 -20.68
C SER A 112 -9.79 4.89 -21.74
N SER A 113 -9.40 5.67 -22.75
CA SER A 113 -10.27 6.05 -23.88
C SER A 113 -9.45 6.45 -25.11
N VAL A 114 -10.16 6.54 -26.25
CA VAL A 114 -9.59 7.04 -27.51
C VAL A 114 -9.20 8.52 -27.40
N GLU A 115 -10.02 9.32 -26.74
CA GLU A 115 -9.76 10.76 -26.53
C GLU A 115 -8.47 10.98 -25.72
N GLU A 116 -8.19 10.11 -24.74
CA GLU A 116 -6.90 10.12 -24.03
C GLU A 116 -5.75 9.80 -24.99
N ALA A 117 -5.92 8.81 -25.87
CA ALA A 117 -4.92 8.44 -26.86
C ALA A 117 -4.60 9.60 -27.82
N GLU A 118 -5.64 10.26 -28.33
CA GLU A 118 -5.48 11.43 -29.20
C GLU A 118 -4.72 12.57 -28.52
N HIS A 119 -5.03 12.82 -27.25
CA HIS A 119 -4.34 13.84 -26.46
C HIS A 119 -2.89 13.45 -26.19
N PHE A 120 -2.60 12.20 -25.78
CA PHE A 120 -1.24 11.73 -25.59
C PHE A 120 -0.44 11.75 -26.90
N ASN A 121 -1.03 11.40 -28.03
CA ASN A 121 -0.37 11.49 -29.34
C ASN A 121 -0.01 12.94 -29.71
N SER A 122 -0.93 13.87 -29.45
CA SER A 122 -0.69 15.31 -29.68
C SER A 122 0.44 15.86 -28.80
N LEU A 123 0.47 15.48 -27.51
CA LEU A 123 1.56 15.83 -26.61
C LEU A 123 2.88 15.15 -27.03
N GLY A 124 2.83 13.89 -27.46
CA GLY A 124 3.99 13.17 -27.99
C GLY A 124 4.62 13.91 -29.18
N ARG A 125 3.78 14.41 -30.10
CA ARG A 125 4.22 15.23 -31.24
C ARG A 125 4.83 16.55 -30.75
N LEU A 126 4.16 17.24 -29.81
CA LEU A 126 4.64 18.53 -29.28
C LEU A 126 6.04 18.41 -28.66
N TYR A 127 6.28 17.35 -27.89
CA TYR A 127 7.55 17.11 -27.19
C TYR A 127 8.53 16.22 -27.98
N ASN A 128 8.16 15.78 -29.18
CA ASN A 128 8.92 14.83 -30.00
C ASN A 128 9.34 13.58 -29.20
N LYS A 129 8.37 12.96 -28.49
CA LYS A 129 8.58 11.79 -27.65
C LYS A 129 7.55 10.71 -27.90
N LYS A 130 7.98 9.45 -27.93
CA LYS A 130 7.07 8.31 -27.85
C LYS A 130 6.49 8.21 -26.44
N VAL A 131 5.17 8.04 -26.35
CA VAL A 131 4.44 7.90 -25.08
C VAL A 131 4.11 6.44 -24.85
N ASN A 132 4.63 5.87 -23.76
CA ASN A 132 4.43 4.47 -23.42
C ASN A 132 3.14 4.31 -22.61
N LEU A 133 2.19 3.53 -23.13
CA LEU A 133 0.86 3.36 -22.55
C LEU A 133 0.46 1.89 -22.44
N HIS A 134 -0.32 1.57 -21.39
CA HIS A 134 -1.02 0.29 -21.26
C HIS A 134 -2.53 0.53 -21.31
N ILE A 135 -3.22 -0.17 -22.19
CA ILE A 135 -4.68 -0.11 -22.30
C ILE A 135 -5.28 -0.70 -21.02
N ASN A 136 -6.09 0.07 -20.33
CA ASN A 136 -6.93 -0.41 -19.24
C ASN A 136 -8.27 -0.90 -19.83
N VAL A 137 -8.65 -2.14 -19.59
CA VAL A 137 -9.94 -2.70 -20.01
C VAL A 137 -10.83 -2.82 -18.77
N ASP A 138 -12.00 -2.19 -18.81
CA ASP A 138 -12.99 -2.35 -17.74
C ASP A 138 -13.80 -3.64 -17.95
N THR A 139 -13.35 -4.72 -17.34
CA THR A 139 -14.01 -6.03 -17.40
C THR A 139 -15.15 -6.18 -16.39
N GLY A 140 -15.48 -5.09 -15.65
CA GLY A 140 -16.56 -5.08 -14.66
C GLY A 140 -16.16 -4.50 -13.30
N MET A 141 -15.11 -3.67 -13.24
CA MET A 141 -14.77 -2.88 -12.07
C MET A 141 -15.61 -1.59 -11.99
N GLY A 142 -16.01 -1.02 -13.16
CA GLY A 142 -16.82 0.19 -13.23
C GLY A 142 -16.10 1.46 -12.77
N ARG A 143 -14.77 1.49 -12.89
CA ARG A 143 -13.96 2.59 -12.36
C ARG A 143 -13.22 3.38 -13.43
N ALA A 144 -12.59 2.70 -14.35
CA ALA A 144 -11.80 3.28 -15.43
C ALA A 144 -11.47 2.18 -16.45
N GLY A 145 -11.23 2.59 -17.67
CA GLY A 145 -10.83 1.68 -18.75
C GLY A 145 -11.82 1.69 -19.91
N VAL A 146 -11.34 1.21 -21.05
CA VAL A 146 -12.13 0.99 -22.26
C VAL A 146 -13.12 -0.15 -22.01
N LEU A 147 -14.38 0.02 -22.40
CA LEU A 147 -15.39 -1.02 -22.22
C LEU A 147 -15.18 -2.15 -23.23
N PRO A 148 -15.56 -3.39 -22.90
CA PRO A 148 -15.32 -4.55 -23.78
C PRO A 148 -15.91 -4.42 -25.20
N HIS A 149 -17.04 -3.72 -25.35
CA HIS A 149 -17.66 -3.51 -26.66
C HIS A 149 -16.95 -2.43 -27.51
N GLU A 150 -16.04 -1.64 -26.91
CA GLU A 150 -15.21 -0.64 -27.59
C GLU A 150 -13.86 -1.20 -28.04
N ILE A 151 -13.52 -2.44 -27.66
CA ILE A 151 -12.24 -3.08 -28.01
C ILE A 151 -12.14 -3.39 -29.51
N PRO A 152 -13.18 -3.93 -30.18
CA PRO A 152 -13.10 -4.20 -31.61
C PRO A 152 -12.72 -2.94 -32.42
N GLY A 153 -11.64 -3.04 -33.22
CA GLY A 153 -11.10 -1.94 -34.02
C GLY A 153 -10.22 -0.94 -33.22
N LEU A 154 -10.20 -1.01 -31.90
CA LEU A 154 -9.35 -0.11 -31.09
C LEU A 154 -7.86 -0.33 -31.38
N GLY A 155 -7.43 -1.59 -31.46
CA GLY A 155 -6.03 -1.94 -31.75
C GLY A 155 -5.57 -1.36 -33.08
N GLU A 156 -6.38 -1.49 -34.14
CA GLU A 156 -6.11 -0.90 -35.45
C GLU A 156 -6.00 0.63 -35.35
N LYS A 157 -6.96 1.29 -34.69
CA LYS A 157 -6.93 2.74 -34.52
C LYS A 157 -5.69 3.20 -33.77
N LEU A 158 -5.32 2.55 -32.67
CA LEU A 158 -4.16 2.91 -31.87
C LEU A 158 -2.83 2.69 -32.59
N SER A 159 -2.74 1.69 -33.49
CA SER A 159 -1.55 1.43 -34.28
C SER A 159 -1.19 2.55 -35.27
N GLN A 160 -2.17 3.40 -35.63
CA GLN A 160 -1.99 4.53 -36.53
C GLN A 160 -1.40 5.77 -35.87
N TYR A 161 -1.33 5.83 -34.54
CA TYR A 161 -0.78 6.99 -33.83
C TYR A 161 0.74 6.96 -33.76
N GLU A 162 1.39 7.85 -34.50
CA GLU A 162 2.85 7.90 -34.67
C GLU A 162 3.60 8.06 -33.33
N TYR A 163 3.07 8.82 -32.39
CA TYR A 163 3.75 9.13 -31.12
C TYR A 163 3.30 8.26 -29.95
N LEU A 164 2.47 7.25 -30.17
CA LEU A 164 2.12 6.28 -29.14
C LEU A 164 2.95 4.99 -29.26
N ASN A 165 3.29 4.43 -28.12
CA ASN A 165 3.79 3.08 -27.95
C ASN A 165 2.88 2.34 -26.98
N ILE A 166 1.96 1.55 -27.53
CA ILE A 166 1.07 0.72 -26.70
C ILE A 166 1.84 -0.54 -26.37
N GLU A 167 2.44 -0.56 -25.17
CA GLU A 167 3.30 -1.66 -24.71
C GLU A 167 2.60 -2.66 -23.79
N GLY A 168 1.33 -2.43 -23.46
CA GLY A 168 0.63 -3.37 -22.59
C GLY A 168 -0.88 -3.20 -22.53
N VAL A 169 -1.50 -4.19 -21.89
CA VAL A 169 -2.93 -4.22 -21.59
C VAL A 169 -3.16 -4.76 -20.19
N TYR A 170 -4.13 -4.21 -19.49
CA TYR A 170 -4.47 -4.67 -18.15
C TYR A 170 -5.94 -4.49 -17.81
N SER A 171 -6.35 -5.18 -16.75
CA SER A 171 -7.63 -4.98 -16.10
C SER A 171 -7.49 -5.17 -14.58
N HIS A 172 -8.59 -5.10 -13.84
CA HIS A 172 -8.61 -5.31 -12.40
C HIS A 172 -9.82 -6.12 -11.96
N LEU A 173 -9.58 -7.21 -11.24
CA LEU A 173 -10.63 -8.05 -10.68
C LEU A 173 -11.28 -7.35 -9.49
N SER A 174 -12.58 -7.11 -9.58
CA SER A 174 -13.33 -6.34 -8.57
C SER A 174 -13.83 -7.18 -7.39
N ALA A 175 -14.10 -8.47 -7.64
CA ALA A 175 -14.76 -9.36 -6.69
C ALA A 175 -14.00 -10.66 -6.41
N ALA A 176 -12.68 -10.68 -6.61
CA ALA A 176 -11.87 -11.90 -6.54
C ALA A 176 -12.04 -12.68 -5.22
N SER A 177 -12.34 -12.03 -4.10
CA SER A 177 -12.56 -12.67 -2.80
C SER A 177 -14.03 -12.93 -2.45
N GLN A 178 -14.99 -12.46 -3.25
CA GLN A 178 -16.41 -12.49 -2.91
C GLN A 178 -17.26 -13.24 -3.93
N ASP A 179 -16.94 -13.14 -5.24
CA ASP A 179 -17.72 -13.74 -6.31
C ASP A 179 -16.81 -14.41 -7.35
N ILE A 180 -16.67 -15.71 -7.20
CA ILE A 180 -15.83 -16.56 -8.09
C ILE A 180 -16.38 -16.57 -9.51
N THR A 181 -17.70 -16.66 -9.68
CA THR A 181 -18.35 -16.71 -11.00
C THR A 181 -18.13 -15.42 -11.77
N PHE A 182 -18.35 -14.29 -11.12
CA PHE A 182 -18.07 -12.98 -11.70
C PHE A 182 -16.59 -12.80 -12.04
N THR A 183 -15.70 -13.24 -11.15
CA THR A 183 -14.25 -13.18 -11.38
C THR A 183 -13.83 -13.97 -12.61
N HIS A 184 -14.35 -15.18 -12.81
CA HIS A 184 -14.09 -15.95 -14.04
C HIS A 184 -14.67 -15.29 -15.28
N ARG A 185 -15.81 -14.59 -15.18
CA ARG A 185 -16.34 -13.79 -16.29
C ARG A 185 -15.38 -12.64 -16.63
N GLN A 186 -14.88 -11.90 -15.64
CA GLN A 186 -13.89 -10.84 -15.86
C GLN A 186 -12.62 -11.36 -16.53
N ILE A 187 -12.13 -12.54 -16.11
CA ILE A 187 -10.96 -13.19 -16.74
C ILE A 187 -11.24 -13.48 -18.21
N ARG A 188 -12.37 -14.15 -18.56
CA ARG A 188 -12.72 -14.44 -19.95
C ARG A 188 -12.86 -13.16 -20.80
N THR A 189 -13.47 -12.12 -20.26
CA THR A 189 -13.61 -10.84 -20.95
C THR A 189 -12.23 -10.20 -21.22
N TYR A 190 -11.32 -10.28 -20.26
CA TYR A 190 -9.95 -9.81 -20.42
C TYR A 190 -9.19 -10.61 -21.48
N GLU A 191 -9.27 -11.94 -21.47
CA GLU A 191 -8.62 -12.82 -22.45
C GLU A 191 -9.09 -12.50 -23.88
N ALA A 192 -10.40 -12.30 -24.07
CA ALA A 192 -10.95 -11.91 -25.36
C ALA A 192 -10.43 -10.54 -25.84
N ALA A 193 -10.36 -9.56 -24.94
CA ALA A 193 -9.79 -8.24 -25.25
C ALA A 193 -8.30 -8.31 -25.64
N VAL A 194 -7.51 -9.12 -24.92
CA VAL A 194 -6.10 -9.34 -25.27
C VAL A 194 -5.97 -9.96 -26.65
N GLN A 195 -6.76 -10.97 -26.95
CA GLN A 195 -6.73 -11.65 -28.26
C GLN A 195 -7.07 -10.71 -29.42
N ASP A 196 -8.07 -9.84 -29.25
CA ASP A 196 -8.44 -8.84 -30.26
C ASP A 196 -7.33 -7.82 -30.48
N LEU A 197 -6.86 -7.20 -29.40
CA LEU A 197 -5.81 -6.16 -29.46
C LEU A 197 -4.50 -6.68 -30.05
N GLN A 198 -4.13 -7.93 -29.79
CA GLN A 198 -2.90 -8.55 -30.30
C GLN A 198 -2.93 -8.78 -31.83
N GLN A 199 -4.07 -8.63 -32.51
CA GLN A 199 -4.12 -8.66 -33.96
C GLN A 199 -3.43 -7.44 -34.61
N HIS A 200 -3.32 -6.34 -33.87
CA HIS A 200 -2.81 -5.07 -34.38
C HIS A 200 -1.66 -4.48 -33.55
N LEU A 201 -1.45 -4.95 -32.31
CA LEU A 201 -0.50 -4.38 -31.34
C LEU A 201 0.41 -5.46 -30.75
N GLU A 202 1.69 -5.11 -30.61
CA GLU A 202 2.57 -5.88 -29.75
C GLU A 202 2.38 -5.49 -28.29
N LEU A 203 1.95 -6.45 -27.47
CA LEU A 203 1.60 -6.22 -26.05
C LEU A 203 2.55 -7.04 -25.14
N PRO A 204 3.82 -6.62 -24.99
CA PRO A 204 4.78 -7.34 -24.14
C PRO A 204 4.34 -7.43 -22.67
N TYR A 205 3.50 -6.51 -22.19
CA TYR A 205 3.03 -6.53 -20.82
C TYR A 205 1.52 -6.75 -20.73
N ARG A 206 1.11 -7.88 -20.16
CA ARG A 206 -0.29 -8.24 -19.99
C ARG A 206 -0.56 -8.57 -18.52
N HIS A 207 -1.32 -7.72 -17.83
CA HIS A 207 -1.47 -7.84 -16.39
C HIS A 207 -2.91 -7.69 -15.88
N LEU A 208 -3.41 -8.75 -15.24
CA LEU A 208 -4.71 -8.81 -14.60
C LEU A 208 -4.58 -9.05 -13.08
N CYS A 209 -3.73 -9.99 -12.69
CA CYS A 209 -3.61 -10.45 -11.32
C CYS A 209 -3.03 -9.37 -10.40
N SER A 210 -3.81 -9.01 -9.40
CA SER A 210 -3.38 -8.25 -8.22
C SER A 210 -3.22 -9.18 -7.03
N SER A 211 -2.89 -8.65 -5.85
CA SER A 211 -2.70 -9.43 -4.62
C SER A 211 -3.82 -10.42 -4.29
N ALA A 212 -5.07 -10.14 -4.69
CA ALA A 212 -6.18 -11.07 -4.49
C ALA A 212 -6.14 -12.28 -5.43
N ALA A 213 -5.51 -12.14 -6.58
CA ALA A 213 -5.55 -13.15 -7.64
C ALA A 213 -4.28 -13.99 -7.75
N VAL A 214 -3.13 -13.45 -7.34
CA VAL A 214 -1.81 -14.06 -7.54
C VAL A 214 -1.73 -15.53 -7.12
N PHE A 215 -2.35 -15.88 -6.00
CA PHE A 215 -2.29 -17.24 -5.48
C PHE A 215 -3.51 -18.11 -5.82
N ASN A 216 -4.56 -17.54 -6.39
CA ASN A 216 -5.86 -18.20 -6.46
C ASN A 216 -6.45 -18.31 -7.87
N TYR A 217 -5.99 -17.48 -8.81
CA TYR A 217 -6.53 -17.45 -10.16
C TYR A 217 -5.44 -17.55 -11.22
N LYS A 218 -5.80 -18.17 -12.33
CA LYS A 218 -4.96 -18.23 -13.53
C LYS A 218 -5.62 -17.42 -14.65
N ALA A 219 -4.85 -16.60 -15.32
CA ALA A 219 -5.23 -15.90 -16.53
C ALA A 219 -4.11 -16.14 -17.57
N PRO A 220 -4.31 -17.09 -18.49
CA PRO A 220 -3.22 -17.61 -19.34
C PRO A 220 -2.50 -16.58 -20.20
N SER A 221 -3.19 -15.52 -20.62
CA SER A 221 -2.57 -14.47 -21.44
C SER A 221 -1.67 -13.52 -20.61
N THR A 222 -1.72 -13.58 -19.27
CA THR A 222 -0.93 -12.67 -18.44
C THR A 222 0.52 -13.11 -18.30
N ASN A 223 1.41 -12.12 -18.20
CA ASN A 223 2.83 -12.33 -17.95
C ASN A 223 3.42 -11.31 -16.95
N MET A 224 2.55 -10.56 -16.27
CA MET A 224 2.94 -9.62 -15.22
C MET A 224 1.92 -9.62 -14.07
N VAL A 225 2.41 -9.46 -12.82
CA VAL A 225 1.61 -9.36 -11.61
C VAL A 225 1.81 -8.05 -10.88
N ARG A 226 0.74 -7.53 -10.29
CA ARG A 226 0.75 -6.28 -9.51
C ARG A 226 0.68 -6.58 -8.03
N LEU A 227 1.74 -6.24 -7.30
CA LEU A 227 1.96 -6.62 -5.92
C LEU A 227 1.73 -5.44 -4.98
N GLY A 228 0.49 -5.31 -4.49
CA GLY A 228 0.13 -4.40 -3.41
C GLY A 228 0.23 -5.11 -2.06
N ARG A 229 -0.90 -5.48 -1.48
CA ARG A 229 -1.00 -6.06 -0.13
C ARG A 229 -0.06 -7.24 0.15
N ILE A 230 0.15 -8.13 -0.81
CA ILE A 230 1.08 -9.26 -0.63
C ILE A 230 2.51 -8.80 -0.37
N LEU A 231 2.96 -7.74 -1.06
CA LEU A 231 4.29 -7.17 -0.83
C LEU A 231 4.46 -6.73 0.64
N TYR A 232 3.39 -6.21 1.23
CA TYR A 232 3.36 -5.69 2.60
C TYR A 232 2.95 -6.74 3.66
N GLY A 233 2.89 -8.01 3.29
CA GLY A 233 2.76 -9.13 4.21
C GLY A 233 1.35 -9.65 4.44
N PHE A 234 0.36 -9.22 3.66
CA PHE A 234 -1.00 -9.73 3.82
C PHE A 234 -1.71 -10.01 2.49
N SER A 235 -2.44 -11.11 2.44
CA SER A 235 -3.26 -11.51 1.31
C SER A 235 -4.75 -11.33 1.65
N PRO A 236 -5.56 -10.83 0.70
CA PRO A 236 -6.99 -10.67 0.91
C PRO A 236 -7.79 -11.97 0.80
N MET A 237 -7.15 -13.05 0.38
CA MET A 237 -7.78 -14.35 0.17
C MET A 237 -7.01 -15.46 0.87
N PRO A 238 -7.70 -16.50 1.38
CA PRO A 238 -7.05 -17.69 1.90
C PRO A 238 -6.17 -18.35 0.85
N SER A 239 -4.96 -18.72 1.22
CA SER A 239 -4.00 -19.45 0.39
C SER A 239 -3.00 -20.16 1.29
N PRO A 240 -2.46 -21.33 0.90
CA PRO A 240 -1.37 -21.97 1.65
C PRO A 240 -0.13 -21.08 1.79
N TYR A 241 0.09 -20.19 0.83
CA TYR A 241 1.22 -19.26 0.82
C TYR A 241 1.09 -18.10 1.81
N ASN A 242 -0.11 -17.85 2.37
CA ASN A 242 -0.30 -16.76 3.33
C ASN A 242 0.58 -16.91 4.58
N LYS A 243 0.85 -18.16 5.00
CA LYS A 243 1.70 -18.46 6.16
C LYS A 243 3.18 -18.12 5.93
N GLU A 244 3.58 -17.98 4.69
CA GLU A 244 4.94 -17.63 4.31
C GLU A 244 5.14 -16.10 4.23
N LEU A 245 4.06 -15.33 4.11
CA LEU A 245 4.15 -13.88 4.08
C LEU A 245 4.57 -13.33 5.44
N ARG A 246 5.42 -12.32 5.41
CA ARG A 246 5.94 -11.63 6.60
C ARG A 246 5.40 -10.22 6.68
N ASN A 247 4.96 -9.80 7.86
CA ASN A 247 4.61 -8.42 8.11
C ASN A 247 5.83 -7.53 7.91
N THR A 248 5.62 -6.38 7.29
CA THR A 248 6.69 -5.48 6.88
C THR A 248 6.72 -4.18 7.67
N LEU A 249 5.76 -3.97 8.59
CA LEU A 249 5.65 -2.74 9.35
C LEU A 249 5.27 -3.01 10.80
N THR A 250 6.00 -2.36 11.72
CA THR A 250 5.65 -2.30 13.13
C THR A 250 5.58 -0.83 13.56
N LEU A 251 4.49 -0.44 14.21
CA LEU A 251 4.26 0.92 14.69
C LEU A 251 4.50 0.96 16.20
N TYR A 252 5.37 1.84 16.62
CA TYR A 252 5.72 2.07 18.02
C TYR A 252 5.40 3.49 18.46
N SER A 253 5.20 3.64 19.77
CA SER A 253 5.16 4.95 20.42
C SER A 253 5.67 4.86 21.84
N ARG A 254 5.90 6.03 22.48
CA ARG A 254 6.43 6.09 23.83
C ARG A 254 5.41 6.53 24.86
N VAL A 255 5.57 6.03 26.08
CA VAL A 255 4.95 6.60 27.27
C VAL A 255 5.48 8.02 27.45
N THR A 256 4.59 9.00 27.47
CA THR A 256 4.93 10.42 27.66
C THR A 256 4.64 10.91 29.07
N LEU A 257 3.68 10.27 29.75
CA LEU A 257 3.27 10.61 31.11
C LEU A 257 2.74 9.34 31.79
N LEU A 258 3.01 9.23 33.09
CA LEU A 258 2.45 8.22 33.96
C LEU A 258 1.81 8.88 35.17
N ARG A 259 0.61 8.46 35.53
CA ARG A 259 -0.09 8.96 36.74
C ARG A 259 -1.10 7.96 37.24
N THR A 260 -1.43 8.05 38.53
CA THR A 260 -2.53 7.29 39.12
C THR A 260 -3.76 8.17 39.22
N LEU A 261 -4.86 7.76 38.61
CA LEU A 261 -6.16 8.41 38.72
C LEU A 261 -6.97 7.77 39.85
N PRO A 262 -7.72 8.55 40.66
CA PRO A 262 -8.63 8.00 41.67
C PRO A 262 -9.81 7.28 41.00
N GLY A 263 -10.60 6.57 41.78
CA GLY A 263 -11.90 6.06 41.33
C GLY A 263 -12.88 7.18 40.97
N ASN A 264 -13.84 6.91 40.13
CA ASN A 264 -14.81 7.86 39.55
C ASN A 264 -14.20 9.03 38.79
N HIS A 265 -13.02 8.83 38.19
CA HIS A 265 -12.36 9.83 37.34
C HIS A 265 -12.59 9.54 35.86
N GLY A 266 -13.08 10.52 35.11
CA GLY A 266 -13.23 10.42 33.66
C GLY A 266 -11.90 10.39 32.93
N VAL A 267 -11.79 9.57 31.89
CA VAL A 267 -10.59 9.48 31.03
C VAL A 267 -10.97 9.90 29.61
N SER A 268 -10.23 10.86 29.06
CA SER A 268 -10.42 11.41 27.71
C SER A 268 -11.75 12.16 27.53
N TYR A 269 -12.09 12.46 26.27
CA TYR A 269 -13.28 13.23 25.90
C TYR A 269 -14.58 12.52 26.26
N ASP A 270 -15.59 13.30 26.62
CA ASP A 270 -16.98 12.91 26.89
C ASP A 270 -17.11 11.86 28.01
N HIS A 271 -16.07 11.66 28.80
CA HIS A 271 -16.04 10.73 29.94
C HIS A 271 -16.57 9.33 29.58
N THR A 272 -16.24 8.86 28.36
CA THR A 272 -16.72 7.55 27.87
C THR A 272 -16.10 6.37 28.63
N TYR A 273 -15.04 6.63 29.40
CA TYR A 273 -14.47 5.72 30.36
C TYR A 273 -14.33 6.42 31.72
N ILE A 274 -14.77 5.75 32.77
CA ILE A 274 -14.65 6.20 34.17
C ILE A 274 -13.94 5.12 34.96
N THR A 275 -12.92 5.50 35.73
CA THR A 275 -12.16 4.57 36.58
C THR A 275 -13.01 4.00 37.72
N ASN A 276 -12.96 2.68 37.94
CA ASN A 276 -13.68 2.02 39.04
C ASN A 276 -12.93 2.09 40.39
N GLY A 277 -11.67 2.46 40.38
CA GLY A 277 -10.78 2.55 41.55
C GLY A 277 -9.46 3.26 41.15
N ALA A 278 -8.47 3.22 42.01
CA ALA A 278 -7.15 3.75 41.70
C ALA A 278 -6.59 3.02 40.49
N THR A 279 -6.42 3.75 39.40
CA THR A 279 -5.98 3.22 38.08
C THR A 279 -4.69 3.90 37.67
N LYS A 280 -3.64 3.13 37.42
CA LYS A 280 -2.37 3.63 36.88
C LYS A 280 -2.49 3.78 35.37
N VAL A 281 -2.46 5.01 34.89
CA VAL A 281 -2.69 5.36 33.49
C VAL A 281 -1.38 5.86 32.86
N ALA A 282 -0.98 5.25 31.76
CA ALA A 282 0.08 5.76 30.90
C ALA A 282 -0.53 6.53 29.72
N THR A 283 -0.02 7.71 29.44
CA THR A 283 -0.30 8.48 28.23
C THR A 283 0.73 8.10 27.18
N ILE A 284 0.28 7.58 26.04
CA ILE A 284 1.12 7.20 24.91
C ILE A 284 1.07 8.29 23.86
N GLY A 285 2.22 8.62 23.30
CA GLY A 285 2.41 9.75 22.39
C GLY A 285 1.99 9.49 20.95
N ILE A 286 0.81 8.93 20.72
CA ILE A 286 0.23 8.69 19.39
C ILE A 286 -1.29 8.90 19.43
N GLY A 287 -1.84 9.48 18.38
CA GLY A 287 -3.27 9.68 18.25
C GLY A 287 -3.75 9.61 16.79
N PHE A 288 -4.99 10.11 16.53
CA PHE A 288 -5.53 10.02 15.17
C PHE A 288 -4.81 10.95 14.17
N GLY A 289 -4.14 12.00 14.63
CA GLY A 289 -3.28 12.86 13.80
C GLY A 289 -2.01 12.15 13.30
N ASP A 290 -1.60 11.08 13.99
CA ASP A 290 -0.50 10.21 13.59
C ASP A 290 -0.97 9.01 12.76
N GLY A 291 -2.29 8.77 12.71
CA GLY A 291 -2.90 7.67 11.96
C GLY A 291 -3.43 6.53 12.83
N TYR A 292 -3.40 6.63 14.16
CA TYR A 292 -4.08 5.67 15.02
C TYR A 292 -5.59 5.95 15.02
N LEU A 293 -6.36 5.16 14.29
CA LEU A 293 -7.73 5.47 13.89
C LEU A 293 -8.66 5.81 15.09
N HIS A 294 -9.33 6.93 15.01
CA HIS A 294 -10.32 7.34 16.02
C HIS A 294 -11.45 6.30 16.22
N TYR A 295 -11.77 5.51 15.19
CA TYR A 295 -12.76 4.41 15.25
C TYR A 295 -12.39 3.28 16.23
N LEU A 296 -11.15 3.23 16.68
CA LEU A 296 -10.69 2.30 17.70
C LEU A 296 -11.08 2.73 19.13
N SER A 297 -11.63 3.94 19.32
CA SER A 297 -12.12 4.43 20.60
C SER A 297 -13.22 3.51 21.17
N ASN A 298 -13.08 3.12 22.43
CA ASN A 298 -14.06 2.31 23.16
C ASN A 298 -14.38 0.93 22.52
N THR A 299 -13.48 0.39 21.69
CA THR A 299 -13.66 -0.92 21.04
C THR A 299 -12.94 -2.05 21.77
N GLY A 300 -12.32 -1.76 22.91
CA GLY A 300 -11.43 -2.69 23.61
C GLY A 300 -10.06 -2.83 22.96
N SER A 301 -9.65 -1.84 22.15
CA SER A 301 -8.30 -1.77 21.59
C SER A 301 -7.25 -1.76 22.69
N ARG A 302 -6.07 -2.27 22.38
CA ARG A 302 -4.98 -2.41 23.35
C ARG A 302 -3.64 -2.13 22.66
N VAL A 303 -2.64 -1.85 23.46
CA VAL A 303 -1.22 -1.79 23.06
C VAL A 303 -0.43 -2.86 23.81
N TYR A 304 0.78 -3.14 23.37
CA TYR A 304 1.66 -4.06 24.07
C TYR A 304 2.84 -3.27 24.67
N LEU A 305 3.01 -3.34 26.00
CA LEU A 305 3.98 -2.56 26.75
C LEU A 305 4.61 -3.45 27.83
N ASN A 306 5.94 -3.50 27.90
CA ASN A 306 6.70 -4.25 28.90
C ASN A 306 6.21 -5.69 29.11
N GLY A 307 5.87 -6.40 28.02
CA GLY A 307 5.40 -7.79 28.10
C GLY A 307 3.89 -7.97 28.35
N HIS A 308 3.12 -6.89 28.44
CA HIS A 308 1.72 -6.93 28.82
C HIS A 308 0.82 -6.24 27.78
N TYR A 309 -0.42 -6.74 27.64
CA TYR A 309 -1.46 -6.06 26.88
C TYR A 309 -2.14 -5.01 27.76
N CYS A 310 -2.10 -3.75 27.34
CA CYS A 310 -2.64 -2.61 28.06
C CYS A 310 -3.86 -2.05 27.31
N PRO A 311 -5.07 -2.10 27.89
CA PRO A 311 -6.28 -1.58 27.24
C PRO A 311 -6.21 -0.07 27.02
N VAL A 312 -6.70 0.39 25.86
CA VAL A 312 -6.92 1.81 25.59
C VAL A 312 -8.17 2.28 26.30
N LEU A 313 -8.04 3.36 27.07
CA LEU A 313 -9.09 3.93 27.91
C LEU A 313 -9.72 5.15 27.26
N GLY A 314 -11.04 5.13 27.10
CA GLY A 314 -11.80 6.26 26.58
C GLY A 314 -11.53 6.55 25.10
N ARG A 315 -11.72 7.80 24.71
CA ARG A 315 -11.56 8.22 23.32
C ARG A 315 -10.10 8.47 22.95
N ILE A 316 -9.72 8.08 21.74
CA ILE A 316 -8.45 8.43 21.12
C ILE A 316 -8.47 9.92 20.80
N THR A 317 -7.43 10.65 21.22
CA THR A 317 -7.28 12.08 20.92
C THR A 317 -6.42 12.30 19.67
N MET A 318 -6.22 13.54 19.27
CA MET A 318 -5.41 13.85 18.08
C MET A 318 -3.97 13.37 18.22
N ASP A 319 -3.38 13.52 19.42
CA ASP A 319 -1.93 13.34 19.63
C ASP A 319 -1.59 12.27 20.68
N GLN A 320 -2.60 11.70 21.37
CA GLN A 320 -2.37 10.83 22.52
C GLN A 320 -3.48 9.80 22.69
N ILE A 321 -3.10 8.66 23.29
CA ILE A 321 -4.02 7.66 23.83
C ILE A 321 -3.67 7.43 25.31
N MET A 322 -4.66 7.09 26.10
CA MET A 322 -4.50 6.67 27.49
C MET A 322 -4.66 5.17 27.58
N VAL A 323 -3.78 4.51 28.31
CA VAL A 323 -3.83 3.06 28.51
C VAL A 323 -3.74 2.69 29.97
N ASP A 324 -4.46 1.63 30.35
CA ASP A 324 -4.38 1.07 31.71
C ASP A 324 -3.11 0.24 31.86
N VAL A 325 -2.24 0.66 32.77
CA VAL A 325 -1.02 -0.04 33.13
C VAL A 325 -0.98 -0.43 34.61
N THR A 326 -2.16 -0.56 35.24
CA THR A 326 -2.28 -0.89 36.68
C THR A 326 -1.55 -2.18 37.02
N HIS A 327 -1.57 -3.16 36.11
CA HIS A 327 -0.95 -4.48 36.29
C HIS A 327 0.45 -4.62 35.68
N VAL A 328 1.04 -3.49 35.26
CA VAL A 328 2.38 -3.51 34.64
C VAL A 328 3.38 -2.86 35.58
N ASP A 329 4.37 -3.65 35.97
CA ASP A 329 5.44 -3.16 36.85
C ASP A 329 6.43 -2.27 36.11
N ASN A 330 7.05 -1.35 36.85
CA ASN A 330 8.18 -0.53 36.41
C ASN A 330 7.96 0.29 35.13
N VAL A 331 6.71 0.60 34.78
CA VAL A 331 6.42 1.50 33.65
C VAL A 331 6.90 2.90 33.99
N GLN A 332 7.60 3.53 33.02
CA GLN A 332 8.10 4.90 33.16
C GLN A 332 7.97 5.68 31.84
N PRO A 333 7.98 7.02 31.88
CA PRO A 333 8.08 7.84 30.68
C PRO A 333 9.32 7.46 29.86
N GLY A 334 9.13 7.33 28.53
CA GLY A 334 10.14 6.85 27.61
C GLY A 334 10.00 5.37 27.21
N ASP A 335 9.31 4.55 28.00
CA ASP A 335 9.04 3.15 27.63
C ASP A 335 8.33 3.05 26.31
N VAL A 336 8.63 1.99 25.55
CA VAL A 336 8.15 1.77 24.19
C VAL A 336 6.94 0.85 24.20
N ALA A 337 5.84 1.33 23.66
CA ALA A 337 4.64 0.53 23.39
C ALA A 337 4.56 0.14 21.92
N GLU A 338 4.28 -1.11 21.63
CA GLU A 338 3.89 -1.58 20.31
C GLU A 338 2.40 -1.27 20.09
N ILE A 339 2.12 -0.52 19.04
CA ILE A 339 0.78 -0.03 18.66
C ILE A 339 0.18 -0.91 17.57
N LEU A 340 1.01 -1.37 16.65
CA LEU A 340 0.71 -2.32 15.57
C LEU A 340 1.96 -3.15 15.33
N GLY A 341 1.85 -4.45 15.27
CA GLY A 341 2.99 -5.34 15.04
C GLY A 341 2.70 -6.79 15.40
N PRO A 342 3.71 -7.58 15.75
CA PRO A 342 3.55 -8.99 16.07
C PRO A 342 2.62 -9.26 17.27
N ASN A 343 2.66 -8.41 18.29
CA ASN A 343 1.81 -8.56 19.49
C ASN A 343 0.44 -7.90 19.34
N VAL A 344 0.34 -6.85 18.53
CA VAL A 344 -0.93 -6.16 18.22
C VAL A 344 -1.14 -6.26 16.70
N PRO A 345 -1.61 -7.40 16.19
CA PRO A 345 -1.69 -7.65 14.76
C PRO A 345 -2.77 -6.78 14.10
N TRP A 346 -2.55 -6.46 12.81
CA TRP A 346 -3.49 -5.64 12.03
C TRP A 346 -4.88 -6.28 11.93
N GLU A 347 -4.99 -7.62 12.03
CA GLU A 347 -6.26 -8.34 12.06
C GLU A 347 -7.13 -7.92 13.25
N GLU A 348 -6.51 -7.77 14.41
CA GLU A 348 -7.20 -7.29 15.60
C GLU A 348 -7.71 -5.86 15.41
N LEU A 349 -6.85 -4.96 14.92
CA LEU A 349 -7.23 -3.56 14.72
C LEU A 349 -8.31 -3.41 13.64
N THR A 350 -8.23 -4.17 12.54
CA THR A 350 -9.24 -4.13 11.47
C THR A 350 -10.60 -4.64 11.94
N ALA A 351 -10.61 -5.73 12.72
CA ALA A 351 -11.85 -6.26 13.29
C ALA A 351 -12.51 -5.25 14.23
N ARG A 352 -11.72 -4.59 15.10
CA ARG A 352 -12.22 -3.58 16.06
C ARG A 352 -12.68 -2.30 15.36
N ALA A 353 -11.95 -1.82 14.38
CA ALA A 353 -12.26 -0.61 13.60
C ALA A 353 -13.31 -0.87 12.49
N LYS A 354 -13.71 -2.13 12.26
CA LYS A 354 -14.62 -2.55 11.18
C LYS A 354 -14.16 -2.03 9.81
N THR A 355 -12.89 -2.20 9.52
CA THR A 355 -12.25 -1.69 8.30
C THR A 355 -11.35 -2.74 7.64
N ILE A 356 -10.56 -2.34 6.65
CA ILE A 356 -9.63 -3.21 5.93
C ILE A 356 -8.17 -2.90 6.33
N PRO A 357 -7.24 -3.87 6.21
CA PRO A 357 -5.83 -3.68 6.58
C PRO A 357 -5.19 -2.45 5.93
N SER A 358 -5.46 -2.24 4.64
CA SER A 358 -4.90 -1.09 3.91
C SER A 358 -5.30 0.25 4.53
N ASN A 359 -6.50 0.35 5.11
CA ASN A 359 -6.94 1.58 5.78
C ASN A 359 -6.11 1.85 7.04
N ILE A 360 -5.80 0.80 7.82
CA ILE A 360 -4.95 0.92 9.01
C ILE A 360 -3.54 1.42 8.65
N ILE A 361 -2.89 0.77 7.69
CA ILE A 361 -1.48 1.11 7.37
C ILE A 361 -1.35 2.39 6.55
N CYS A 362 -2.28 2.66 5.63
CA CYS A 362 -2.26 3.90 4.84
C CYS A 362 -2.66 5.14 5.66
N SER A 363 -3.28 4.98 6.84
CA SER A 363 -3.59 6.09 7.73
C SER A 363 -2.36 6.66 8.45
N ILE A 364 -1.26 5.90 8.55
CA ILE A 364 -0.04 6.36 9.22
C ILE A 364 0.46 7.63 8.51
N SER A 365 0.34 8.76 9.20
CA SER A 365 0.58 10.09 8.63
C SER A 365 2.08 10.38 8.43
N ALA A 366 2.39 11.46 7.72
CA ALA A 366 3.76 11.93 7.52
C ALA A 366 4.44 12.40 8.84
N ARG A 367 3.67 12.63 9.91
CA ARG A 367 4.21 12.97 11.24
C ARG A 367 5.01 11.82 11.85
N VAL A 368 4.72 10.57 11.47
CA VAL A 368 5.37 9.37 11.99
C VAL A 368 6.59 9.07 11.11
N PRO A 369 7.82 9.18 11.60
CA PRO A 369 9.00 8.81 10.84
C PRO A 369 9.01 7.32 10.47
N ARG A 370 9.55 6.98 9.28
CA ARG A 370 9.81 5.61 8.85
C ARG A 370 11.26 5.28 9.05
N VAL A 371 11.52 4.21 9.80
CA VAL A 371 12.86 3.70 10.08
C VAL A 371 13.02 2.37 9.35
N TYR A 372 13.86 2.35 8.33
CA TYR A 372 14.09 1.16 7.52
C TYR A 372 15.17 0.31 8.16
N LYS A 373 14.84 -0.91 8.48
CA LYS A 373 15.77 -1.88 9.07
C LYS A 373 15.79 -3.15 8.24
N PRO A 374 16.96 -3.59 7.76
CA PRO A 374 17.12 -4.99 7.49
C PRO A 374 17.06 -5.73 8.82
N LYS A 375 16.23 -6.78 8.95
CA LYS A 375 16.37 -7.66 10.09
C LYS A 375 17.74 -8.33 10.01
N PRO A 376 18.50 -8.43 11.14
CA PRO A 376 19.67 -9.30 11.18
C PRO A 376 19.24 -10.68 10.67
N GLY A 377 20.02 -11.26 9.76
CA GLY A 377 19.71 -12.58 9.20
C GLY A 377 19.48 -13.59 10.31
N LEU A 378 18.40 -14.35 10.22
CA LEU A 378 18.21 -15.60 10.97
C LEU A 378 19.15 -16.67 10.43
#